data_cfd824268fa8f0400c422ab81ba6228c
#
_entry.id   cfd824268fa8f0400c422ab81ba6228c
#
_cell.length_a   1.000
_cell.length_b   1.000
_cell.length_c   1.000
_cell.angle_alpha   90.00
_cell.angle_beta   90.00
_cell.angle_gamma   90.00
#
_symmetry.space_group_name_H-M   'P 1'
#
loop_
_entity.id
_entity.type
_entity.pdbx_description
1 polymer ?
#
loop_
_entity_poly.entity_id
_entity_poly.type
_entity_poly.pdbx_seq_one_letter_code
_entity_poly.pdbx_strand_id
1 'polypeptide(L)'
;MSAPSPAHALDEVALKWRALAERRKADFIALYQSGRWKRYYTEKKFLLRLREAIRTSERWAEIAPRPADQVFAEQARITAEVPHRTAA
;
A
#
# COMPACT_ATOMS: atom_id res chain seq x y z
N MET A 1 20.85 2.04 -27.45
CA MET A 1 19.92 1.74 -26.37
C MET A 1 20.20 2.65 -25.19
N SER A 2 19.22 3.38 -24.77
CA SER A 2 19.36 4.22 -23.60
C SER A 2 19.15 3.40 -22.34
N ALA A 3 20.07 3.52 -21.37
CA ALA A 3 19.87 2.91 -20.09
C ALA A 3 18.70 3.57 -19.36
N PRO A 4 17.95 2.83 -18.53
CA PRO A 4 16.91 3.45 -17.72
C PRO A 4 17.53 4.49 -16.81
N SER A 5 16.80 5.60 -16.60
CA SER A 5 17.28 6.64 -15.71
C SER A 5 17.39 6.11 -14.28
N PRO A 6 18.33 6.64 -13.47
CA PRO A 6 18.44 6.23 -12.07
C PRO A 6 17.12 6.38 -11.30
N ALA A 7 16.36 7.43 -11.58
CA ALA A 7 15.06 7.64 -10.95
C ALA A 7 14.08 6.51 -11.28
N HIS A 8 14.09 6.03 -12.52
CA HIS A 8 13.23 4.94 -12.94
C HIS A 8 13.59 3.63 -12.26
N ALA A 9 14.90 3.35 -12.13
CA ALA A 9 15.37 2.17 -11.42
C ALA A 9 14.98 2.20 -9.95
N LEU A 10 15.05 3.36 -9.30
CA LEU A 10 14.62 3.53 -7.92
C LEU A 10 13.11 3.33 -7.78
N ASP A 11 12.32 3.76 -8.75
CA ASP A 11 10.87 3.55 -8.74
C ASP A 11 10.53 2.06 -8.79
N GLU A 12 11.22 1.29 -9.61
CA GLU A 12 11.01 -0.16 -9.67
C GLU A 12 11.33 -0.84 -8.35
N VAL A 13 12.45 -0.46 -7.72
CA VAL A 13 12.84 -1.00 -6.42
C VAL A 13 11.81 -0.63 -5.37
N ALA A 14 11.38 0.61 -5.35
CA ALA A 14 10.38 1.09 -4.40
C ALA A 14 9.04 0.35 -4.56
N LEU A 15 8.63 0.05 -5.79
CA LEU A 15 7.42 -0.72 -6.04
C LEU A 15 7.53 -2.15 -5.52
N LYS A 16 8.70 -2.77 -5.63
CA LYS A 16 8.93 -4.09 -5.06
C LYS A 16 8.82 -4.08 -3.54
N TRP A 17 9.41 -3.10 -2.90
CA TRP A 17 9.33 -2.97 -1.45
C TRP A 17 7.90 -2.68 -0.99
N ARG A 18 7.17 -1.89 -1.75
CA ARG A 18 5.76 -1.65 -1.49
C ARG A 18 4.96 -2.96 -1.53
N ALA A 19 5.17 -3.77 -2.57
CA ALA A 19 4.49 -5.05 -2.72
C ALA A 19 4.79 -5.98 -1.54
N LEU A 20 6.05 -6.04 -1.11
CA LEU A 20 6.45 -6.84 0.04
C LEU A 20 5.79 -6.36 1.32
N ALA A 21 5.72 -5.05 1.53
CA ALA A 21 5.09 -4.47 2.70
C ALA A 21 3.58 -4.77 2.73
N GLU A 22 2.92 -4.68 1.59
CA GLU A 22 1.49 -4.99 1.47
C GLU A 22 1.23 -6.47 1.74
N ARG A 23 2.07 -7.35 1.22
CA ARG A 23 1.97 -8.79 1.47
C ARG A 23 2.16 -9.10 2.95
N ARG A 24 3.14 -8.49 3.58
CA ARG A 24 3.39 -8.70 5.00
C ARG A 24 2.20 -8.26 5.84
N LYS A 25 1.63 -7.11 5.51
CA LYS A 25 0.41 -6.64 6.17
C LYS A 25 -0.73 -7.65 6.01
N ALA A 26 -0.95 -8.12 4.80
CA ALA A 26 -2.01 -9.10 4.51
C ALA A 26 -1.79 -10.40 5.30
N ASP A 27 -0.54 -10.87 5.40
CA ASP A 27 -0.21 -12.07 6.15
C ASP A 27 -0.53 -11.90 7.64
N PHE A 28 -0.21 -10.75 8.23
CA PHE A 28 -0.53 -10.48 9.62
C PHE A 28 -2.04 -10.40 9.85
N ILE A 29 -2.78 -9.79 8.93
CA ILE A 29 -4.24 -9.73 9.00
C ILE A 29 -4.82 -11.15 8.94
N ALA A 30 -4.32 -11.99 8.04
CA ALA A 30 -4.76 -13.37 7.93
C ALA A 30 -4.47 -14.17 9.20
N LEU A 31 -3.30 -13.97 9.81
CA LEU A 31 -2.98 -14.58 11.10
C LEU A 31 -3.95 -14.17 12.19
N TYR A 32 -4.30 -12.89 12.22
CA TYR A 32 -5.26 -12.36 13.19
C TYR A 32 -6.63 -13.00 13.01
N GLN A 33 -7.12 -13.03 11.78
CA GLN A 33 -8.45 -13.56 11.46
C GLN A 33 -8.57 -15.05 11.74
N SER A 34 -7.49 -15.81 11.48
CA SER A 34 -7.46 -17.26 11.71
C SER A 34 -7.26 -17.64 13.18
N GLY A 35 -6.82 -16.70 14.01
CA GLY A 35 -6.48 -16.97 15.39
C GLY A 35 -5.14 -17.65 15.59
N ARG A 36 -4.41 -17.94 14.52
CA ARG A 36 -3.10 -18.60 14.59
C ARG A 36 -2.05 -17.78 15.31
N TRP A 37 -2.22 -16.45 15.35
CA TRP A 37 -1.27 -15.57 16.03
C TRP A 37 -1.06 -15.97 17.49
N LYS A 38 -2.07 -16.55 18.14
CA LYS A 38 -2.00 -16.97 19.54
C LYS A 38 -0.91 -18.02 19.80
N ARG A 39 -0.53 -18.77 18.79
CA ARG A 39 0.51 -19.80 18.91
C ARG A 39 1.91 -19.21 18.91
N TYR A 40 2.08 -18.04 18.31
CA TYR A 40 3.41 -17.46 18.07
C TYR A 40 3.68 -16.19 18.85
N TYR A 41 2.62 -15.50 19.26
CA TYR A 41 2.73 -14.18 19.86
C TYR A 41 1.81 -14.03 21.05
N THR A 42 2.21 -13.17 21.99
CA THR A 42 1.25 -12.62 22.96
C THR A 42 0.42 -11.56 22.22
N GLU A 43 -0.76 -11.27 22.73
CA GLU A 43 -1.62 -10.27 22.12
C GLU A 43 -0.91 -8.92 21.93
N LYS A 44 -0.23 -8.47 22.98
CA LYS A 44 0.48 -7.19 22.94
C LYS A 44 1.56 -7.18 21.85
N LYS A 45 2.38 -8.21 21.78
CA LYS A 45 3.43 -8.33 20.77
C LYS A 45 2.86 -8.41 19.37
N PHE A 46 1.79 -9.16 19.20
CA PHE A 46 1.14 -9.30 17.89
C PHE A 46 0.59 -7.97 17.40
N LEU A 47 -0.12 -7.24 18.25
CA LEU A 47 -0.67 -5.94 17.90
C LEU A 47 0.41 -4.93 17.53
N LEU A 48 1.56 -4.96 18.22
CA LEU A 48 2.69 -4.12 17.85
C LEU A 48 3.21 -4.45 16.45
N ARG A 49 3.37 -5.73 16.15
CA ARG A 49 3.83 -6.17 14.83
C ARG A 49 2.84 -5.84 13.73
N LEU A 50 1.57 -6.02 14.01
CA LEU A 50 0.52 -5.66 13.05
C LEU A 50 0.53 -4.17 12.76
N ARG A 51 0.63 -3.33 13.78
CA ARG A 51 0.72 -1.88 13.61
C ARG A 51 1.94 -1.47 12.79
N GLU A 52 3.09 -2.09 13.06
CA GLU A 52 4.31 -1.84 12.28
C GLU A 52 4.12 -2.20 10.82
N ALA A 53 3.50 -3.34 10.54
CA ALA A 53 3.25 -3.78 9.17
C ALA A 53 2.32 -2.82 8.43
N ILE A 54 1.28 -2.34 9.10
CA ILE A 54 0.35 -1.37 8.53
C ILE A 54 1.05 -0.04 8.23
N ARG A 55 1.82 0.47 9.18
CA ARG A 55 2.57 1.72 9.00
C ARG A 55 3.58 1.62 7.88
N THR A 56 4.31 0.50 7.81
CA THR A 56 5.28 0.27 6.76
C THR A 56 4.62 0.25 5.40
N SER A 57 3.47 -0.42 5.29
CA SER A 57 2.69 -0.46 4.06
C SER A 57 2.22 0.93 3.62
N GLU A 58 1.73 1.72 4.56
CA GLU A 58 1.29 3.08 4.30
C GLU A 58 2.43 3.98 3.83
N ARG A 59 3.61 3.85 4.47
CA ARG A 59 4.78 4.63 4.07
C ARG A 59 5.25 4.29 2.67
N TRP A 60 5.27 3.02 2.32
CA TRP A 60 5.65 2.61 0.97
C TRP A 60 4.62 3.02 -0.07
N ALA A 61 3.34 3.07 0.29
CA ALA A 61 2.31 3.58 -0.58
C ALA A 61 2.52 5.06 -0.92
N GLU A 62 3.03 5.84 0.03
CA GLU A 62 3.37 7.25 -0.20
C GLU A 62 4.64 7.41 -1.02
N ILE A 63 5.66 6.59 -0.73
CA ILE A 63 6.97 6.68 -1.39
C ILE A 63 6.90 6.16 -2.82
N ALA A 64 6.16 5.09 -3.03
CA ALA A 64 6.11 4.38 -4.31
C ALA A 64 4.66 4.14 -4.75
N PRO A 65 3.92 5.18 -5.15
CA PRO A 65 2.56 5.00 -5.62
C PRO A 65 2.54 4.22 -6.91
N ARG A 66 1.60 3.28 -7.03
CA ARG A 66 1.42 2.52 -8.26
C ARG A 66 0.75 3.40 -9.31
N PRO A 67 1.02 3.17 -10.59
CA PRO A 67 0.30 3.87 -11.66
C PRO A 67 -1.22 3.74 -11.53
N ALA A 68 -1.70 2.57 -11.10
CA ALA A 68 -3.13 2.36 -10.87
C ALA A 68 -3.69 3.28 -9.80
N ASP A 69 -2.93 3.53 -8.73
CA ASP A 69 -3.36 4.45 -7.68
C ASP A 69 -3.47 5.88 -8.21
N GLN A 70 -2.54 6.28 -9.07
CA GLN A 70 -2.57 7.58 -9.69
C GLN A 70 -3.78 7.74 -10.62
N VAL A 71 -4.10 6.70 -11.36
CA VAL A 71 -5.27 6.70 -12.24
C VAL A 71 -6.55 6.83 -11.42
N PHE A 72 -6.66 6.10 -10.33
CA PHE A 72 -7.83 6.19 -9.45
C PHE A 72 -7.97 7.57 -8.83
N ALA A 73 -6.88 8.15 -8.36
CA ALA A 73 -6.91 9.49 -7.78
C ALA A 73 -7.33 10.53 -8.80
N GLU A 74 -6.85 10.40 -10.02
CA GLU A 74 -7.20 11.30 -11.08
C GLU A 74 -8.65 11.15 -11.53
N GLN A 75 -9.11 9.92 -11.68
CA GLN A 75 -10.51 9.65 -12.01
C GLN A 75 -11.45 10.13 -10.91
N ALA A 76 -11.07 9.97 -9.66
CA ALA A 76 -11.86 10.48 -8.56
C ALA A 76 -12.01 12.00 -8.60
N ARG A 77 -10.95 12.71 -8.96
CA ARG A 77 -11.01 14.16 -9.16
C ARG A 77 -11.93 14.54 -10.30
N ILE A 78 -11.79 13.89 -11.43
CA ILE A 78 -12.62 14.15 -12.60
C ILE A 78 -14.08 13.87 -12.29
N THR A 79 -14.37 12.77 -11.63
CA THR A 79 -15.72 12.41 -11.24
C THR A 79 -16.32 13.41 -10.25
N ALA A 80 -15.50 13.93 -9.33
CA ALA A 80 -15.95 14.95 -8.39
C ALA A 80 -16.30 16.27 -9.07
N GLU A 81 -15.62 16.60 -10.15
CA GLU A 81 -15.88 17.84 -10.90
C GLU A 81 -17.10 17.73 -11.82
N VAL A 82 -17.23 16.59 -12.50
CA VAL A 82 -18.30 16.39 -13.48
C VAL A 82 -19.71 16.47 -12.90
N PRO A 83 -20.01 15.88 -11.73
CA PRO A 83 -21.39 15.93 -11.18
C PRO A 83 -21.95 17.33 -10.97
N HIS A 84 -21.10 18.30 -10.73
CA HIS A 84 -21.55 19.68 -10.52
C HIS A 84 -22.15 20.29 -11.76
N ARG A 85 -21.75 19.85 -12.92
CA ARG A 85 -22.28 20.35 -14.18
C ARG A 85 -23.63 19.76 -14.49
N THR A 86 -23.81 18.49 -14.18
CA THR A 86 -25.05 17.79 -14.50
C THR A 86 -26.17 18.15 -13.55
N ALA A 87 -25.84 18.68 -12.40
CA ALA A 87 -26.82 19.13 -11.43
C ALA A 87 -27.55 20.41 -11.86
N ALA A 88 -26.99 21.10 -12.79
CA ALA A 88 -27.57 22.36 -13.25
C ALA A 88 -28.84 22.15 -14.07
#